data_7d8d5fe122df7afca3bebf430ff0251a
#
_entry.id   7d8d5fe122df7afca3bebf430ff0251a
#
_cell.length_a   1.000
_cell.length_b   1.000
_cell.length_c   1.000
_cell.angle_alpha   90.00
_cell.angle_beta   90.00
_cell.angle_gamma   90.00
#
_symmetry.space_group_name_H-M   'P 1'
#
loop_
_entity.id
_entity.type
_entity.pdbx_description
1 polymer ?
#
loop_
_entity_poly.entity_id
_entity_poly.type
_entity_poly.pdbx_seq_one_letter_code
_entity_poly.pdbx_strand_id
1 'polypeptide(L)'
;GETPAGVEKTDAPEAADFALTLTPQGGALHLVPRIGVLGVGCRRGTTAQQLEEAFAAFCAASGLSPAAVCAAASIDLKKDEPGLAEFCKAHGWPITFYSADELRAVPGQFTPSAFVASVTGVDNVCERSAVKASGGMLLLPKTAGGGVTLALAVRPFAPDWRTEQ
;
A
#
# COMPACT_ATOMS: atom_id res chain seq x y z
N GLY A 1 28.13 -5.24 -11.27
CA GLY A 1 27.84 -5.03 -11.78
C GLY A 1 27.31 -5.44 -12.84
N GLU A 2 27.91 -6.01 -13.13
CA GLU A 2 27.34 -6.38 -13.86
C GLU A 2 26.26 -6.74 -13.41
N THR A 3 25.46 -6.32 -13.62
CA THR A 3 24.34 -6.68 -13.13
C THR A 3 24.19 -7.99 -13.45
N PRO A 4 23.58 -8.62 -12.76
CA PRO A 4 23.20 -9.91 -12.99
C PRO A 4 22.55 -9.93 -14.26
N ALA A 5 22.78 -10.94 -14.89
CA ALA A 5 22.33 -11.07 -16.09
C ALA A 5 21.00 -10.58 -16.32
N GLY A 6 20.08 -10.85 -15.83
CA GLY A 6 18.80 -10.49 -16.21
C GLY A 6 18.47 -9.07 -16.13
N VAL A 7 19.25 -8.41 -15.42
CA VAL A 7 18.85 -7.14 -15.12
C VAL A 7 19.11 -6.15 -16.17
N GLU A 8 20.18 -6.31 -16.76
CA GLU A 8 20.46 -5.30 -17.52
C GLU A 8 19.66 -5.19 -18.70
N LYS A 9 19.12 -6.18 -19.13
CA LYS A 9 18.43 -6.06 -20.20
C LYS A 9 17.22 -5.46 -20.02
N THR A 10 17.03 -4.71 -19.37
CA THR A 10 15.93 -4.43 -19.05
C THR A 10 15.43 -3.24 -19.22
N ASP A 11 15.49 -2.72 -20.07
CA ASP A 11 14.91 -1.58 -20.15
C ASP A 11 13.49 -1.65 -20.05
N ALA A 12 12.82 -1.89 -21.00
CA ALA A 12 11.43 -1.87 -20.93
C ALA A 12 10.96 -2.71 -19.90
N PRO A 13 11.48 -3.76 -19.78
CA PRO A 13 11.04 -4.63 -18.78
C PRO A 13 11.32 -4.18 -17.42
N GLU A 14 12.02 -3.09 -17.23
CA GLU A 14 12.24 -2.73 -15.94
C GLU A 14 11.05 -2.55 -15.16
N ALA A 15 10.05 -1.94 -15.64
CA ALA A 15 8.85 -1.77 -14.88
C ALA A 15 8.22 -3.11 -14.61
N ALA A 16 8.27 -3.98 -15.56
CA ALA A 16 7.70 -5.27 -15.33
C ALA A 16 8.47 -6.04 -14.29
N ASP A 17 9.77 -5.94 -14.30
CA ASP A 17 10.53 -6.60 -13.29
C ASP A 17 10.21 -6.09 -11.91
N PHE A 18 10.02 -4.79 -11.78
CA PHE A 18 9.67 -4.24 -10.50
C PHE A 18 8.34 -4.78 -10.05
N ALA A 19 7.38 -4.85 -10.92
CA ALA A 19 6.10 -5.38 -10.55
C ALA A 19 6.20 -6.83 -10.13
N LEU A 20 7.03 -7.59 -10.79
CA LEU A 20 7.15 -8.97 -10.43
C LEU A 20 7.75 -9.19 -9.06
N THR A 21 8.57 -8.26 -8.60
CA THR A 21 9.14 -8.43 -7.28
C THR A 21 8.11 -8.21 -6.19
N LEU A 22 6.98 -7.63 -6.50
CA LEU A 22 5.96 -7.41 -5.49
C LEU A 22 4.96 -8.56 -5.43
N THR A 23 5.03 -9.49 -6.32
CA THR A 23 4.10 -10.59 -6.35
C THR A 23 4.85 -11.90 -6.41
N PRO A 24 4.33 -12.93 -5.79
CA PRO A 24 5.01 -14.21 -5.87
C PRO A 24 4.92 -14.75 -7.29
N GLN A 25 6.00 -15.30 -7.74
CA GLN A 25 6.02 -15.91 -9.03
C GLN A 25 6.42 -17.32 -8.81
N GLY A 26 5.81 -18.21 -9.49
CA GLY A 26 6.22 -19.59 -9.33
C GLY A 26 7.65 -19.75 -9.78
N GLY A 27 8.24 -20.76 -9.37
CA GLY A 27 9.56 -21.05 -9.83
C GLY A 27 10.63 -20.63 -8.89
N ALA A 28 11.69 -20.17 -9.42
CA ALA A 28 12.88 -20.03 -8.68
C ALA A 28 12.83 -18.95 -7.64
N LEU A 29 13.90 -18.81 -6.97
CA LEU A 29 14.01 -17.83 -5.94
C LEU A 29 13.74 -16.46 -6.44
N HIS A 30 13.00 -15.71 -5.73
CA HIS A 30 12.83 -14.29 -6.02
C HIS A 30 12.64 -13.56 -4.73
N LEU A 31 12.98 -12.30 -4.74
CA LEU A 31 12.90 -11.46 -3.57
C LEU A 31 11.69 -10.56 -3.68
N VAL A 32 11.01 -10.37 -2.58
CA VAL A 32 9.86 -9.49 -2.51
C VAL A 32 10.25 -8.31 -1.64
N PRO A 33 10.50 -7.16 -2.21
CA PRO A 33 10.90 -6.03 -1.39
C PRO A 33 9.75 -5.54 -0.54
N ARG A 34 10.04 -5.16 0.67
CA ARG A 34 9.03 -4.68 1.58
C ARG A 34 8.96 -3.16 1.48
N ILE A 35 8.39 -2.68 0.40
CA ILE A 35 8.28 -1.25 0.14
C ILE A 35 6.84 -0.80 0.01
N GLY A 36 5.89 -1.69 0.19
CA GLY A 36 4.50 -1.35 0.03
C GLY A 36 3.92 -0.72 1.29
N VAL A 37 3.15 0.33 1.12
CA VAL A 37 2.42 0.97 2.21
C VAL A 37 0.94 0.84 1.91
N LEU A 38 0.22 0.22 2.84
CA LEU A 38 -1.20 -0.04 2.65
C LEU A 38 -1.99 1.12 3.21
N GLY A 39 -2.78 1.76 2.38
CA GLY A 39 -3.70 2.79 2.84
C GLY A 39 -5.01 2.13 3.19
N VAL A 40 -5.57 2.46 4.33
CA VAL A 40 -6.76 1.79 4.84
C VAL A 40 -7.84 2.80 5.14
N GLY A 41 -9.04 2.54 4.65
CA GLY A 41 -10.22 3.25 5.06
C GLY A 41 -11.21 2.22 5.56
N CYS A 42 -11.90 2.49 6.64
CA CYS A 42 -12.88 1.54 7.15
C CYS A 42 -13.97 2.26 7.92
N ARG A 43 -15.09 1.60 8.12
CA ARG A 43 -16.17 2.15 8.90
C ARG A 43 -15.83 2.02 10.37
N ARG A 44 -16.51 2.83 11.19
CA ARG A 44 -16.32 2.74 12.62
C ARG A 44 -16.76 1.35 13.08
N GLY A 45 -15.98 0.77 13.95
CA GLY A 45 -16.31 -0.54 14.49
C GLY A 45 -15.93 -1.72 13.61
N THR A 46 -15.20 -1.48 12.53
CA THR A 46 -14.72 -2.58 11.69
C THR A 46 -13.77 -3.44 12.53
N THR A 47 -13.97 -4.75 12.48
CA THR A 47 -13.13 -5.64 13.27
C THR A 47 -11.85 -5.99 12.56
N ALA A 48 -10.87 -6.47 13.32
CA ALA A 48 -9.62 -6.91 12.73
C ALA A 48 -9.87 -8.04 11.73
N GLN A 49 -10.83 -8.92 12.02
CA GLN A 49 -11.13 -10.01 11.10
C GLN A 49 -11.68 -9.48 9.78
N GLN A 50 -12.54 -8.49 9.82
CA GLN A 50 -13.06 -7.90 8.59
C GLN A 50 -11.94 -7.27 7.78
N LEU A 51 -10.98 -6.64 8.45
CA LEU A 51 -9.83 -6.06 7.77
C LEU A 51 -8.95 -7.16 7.16
N GLU A 52 -8.76 -8.26 7.88
CA GLU A 52 -7.98 -9.37 7.34
C GLU A 52 -8.63 -9.98 6.12
N GLU A 53 -9.94 -10.13 6.15
CA GLU A 53 -10.64 -10.68 5.00
C GLU A 53 -10.54 -9.75 3.80
N ALA A 54 -10.69 -8.46 4.04
CA ALA A 54 -10.56 -7.48 2.96
C ALA A 54 -9.16 -7.47 2.39
N PHE A 55 -8.16 -7.58 3.26
CA PHE A 55 -6.77 -7.58 2.81
C PHE A 55 -6.45 -8.85 2.02
N ALA A 56 -6.95 -9.99 2.47
CA ALA A 56 -6.75 -11.24 1.75
C ALA A 56 -7.37 -11.16 0.36
N ALA A 57 -8.58 -10.61 0.25
CA ALA A 57 -9.23 -10.44 -1.04
C ALA A 57 -8.46 -9.46 -1.91
N PHE A 58 -7.94 -8.40 -1.32
CA PHE A 58 -7.15 -7.40 -2.04
C PHE A 58 -5.89 -8.05 -2.63
N CYS A 59 -5.21 -8.85 -1.83
CA CYS A 59 -4.01 -9.52 -2.29
C CYS A 59 -4.34 -10.55 -3.38
N ALA A 60 -5.40 -11.30 -3.20
CA ALA A 60 -5.78 -12.31 -4.18
C ALA A 60 -6.16 -11.68 -5.51
N ALA A 61 -6.90 -10.59 -5.48
CA ALA A 61 -7.36 -9.95 -6.70
C ALA A 61 -6.23 -9.27 -7.44
N SER A 62 -5.24 -8.75 -6.73
CA SER A 62 -4.17 -7.99 -7.35
C SER A 62 -2.91 -8.81 -7.58
N GLY A 63 -2.82 -9.99 -7.01
CA GLY A 63 -1.59 -10.77 -7.10
C GLY A 63 -0.50 -10.28 -6.17
N LEU A 64 -0.86 -9.41 -5.22
CA LEU A 64 0.13 -8.85 -4.30
C LEU A 64 0.55 -9.85 -3.26
N SER A 65 1.83 -9.94 -2.99
CA SER A 65 2.32 -10.73 -1.88
C SER A 65 2.15 -9.94 -0.58
N PRO A 66 1.51 -10.49 0.43
CA PRO A 66 1.40 -9.77 1.70
C PRO A 66 2.75 -9.37 2.28
N ALA A 67 3.80 -10.12 1.95
CA ALA A 67 5.13 -9.80 2.44
C ALA A 67 5.68 -8.49 1.88
N ALA A 68 5.09 -7.97 0.81
CA ALA A 68 5.55 -6.71 0.23
C ALA A 68 5.12 -5.51 1.06
N VAL A 69 4.16 -5.67 1.96
CA VAL A 69 3.64 -4.55 2.75
C VAL A 69 4.49 -4.39 3.99
N CYS A 70 4.93 -3.18 4.25
CA CYS A 70 5.78 -2.90 5.40
C CYS A 70 5.17 -1.92 6.38
N ALA A 71 4.10 -1.24 6.02
CA ALA A 71 3.49 -0.24 6.87
C ALA A 71 2.06 0.04 6.41
N ALA A 72 1.31 0.72 7.24
CA ALA A 72 -0.05 1.10 6.90
C ALA A 72 -0.26 2.58 7.20
N ALA A 73 -1.29 3.17 6.63
CA ALA A 73 -1.61 4.57 6.85
C ALA A 73 -3.11 4.78 6.75
N SER A 74 -3.63 5.77 7.46
CA SER A 74 -5.04 6.10 7.42
C SER A 74 -5.25 7.54 7.86
N ILE A 75 -6.50 7.95 8.01
CA ILE A 75 -6.81 9.28 8.50
C ILE A 75 -6.91 9.24 10.02
N ASP A 76 -6.62 10.35 10.69
CA ASP A 76 -6.57 10.41 12.14
C ASP A 76 -7.91 10.11 12.82
N LEU A 77 -9.01 10.22 12.10
CA LEU A 77 -10.30 9.85 12.64
C LEU A 77 -10.34 8.35 12.97
N LYS A 78 -9.40 7.57 12.46
CA LYS A 78 -9.36 6.13 12.68
C LYS A 78 -8.33 5.71 13.71
N LYS A 79 -7.66 6.65 14.34
CA LYS A 79 -6.58 6.29 15.25
C LYS A 79 -7.06 5.52 16.46
N ASP A 80 -8.33 5.66 16.82
CA ASP A 80 -8.85 4.97 17.98
C ASP A 80 -9.67 3.74 17.63
N GLU A 81 -9.57 3.25 16.41
CA GLU A 81 -10.29 2.05 15.98
C GLU A 81 -9.52 0.82 16.42
N PRO A 82 -10.04 0.06 17.40
CA PRO A 82 -9.28 -1.07 17.92
C PRO A 82 -9.06 -2.17 16.88
N GLY A 83 -10.02 -2.37 15.97
CA GLY A 83 -9.86 -3.38 14.94
C GLY A 83 -8.71 -3.06 14.01
N LEU A 84 -8.54 -1.78 13.66
CA LEU A 84 -7.45 -1.38 12.80
C LEU A 84 -6.12 -1.53 13.51
N ALA A 85 -6.06 -1.15 14.77
CA ALA A 85 -4.84 -1.30 15.55
C ALA A 85 -4.45 -2.77 15.67
N GLU A 86 -5.42 -3.62 15.94
CA GLU A 86 -5.18 -5.04 16.09
C GLU A 86 -4.71 -5.66 14.77
N PHE A 87 -5.33 -5.27 13.66
CA PHE A 87 -4.97 -5.76 12.35
C PHE A 87 -3.51 -5.41 12.02
N CYS A 88 -3.13 -4.18 12.23
CA CYS A 88 -1.77 -3.75 11.93
C CYS A 88 -0.77 -4.42 12.86
N LYS A 89 -1.13 -4.59 14.13
CA LYS A 89 -0.23 -5.22 15.08
C LYS A 89 -0.01 -6.68 14.72
N ALA A 90 -1.03 -7.35 14.26
CA ALA A 90 -0.91 -8.75 13.88
C ALA A 90 0.07 -8.94 12.72
N HIS A 91 0.16 -7.96 11.85
CA HIS A 91 1.07 -8.02 10.71
C HIS A 91 2.43 -7.40 11.03
N GLY A 92 2.57 -6.76 12.18
CA GLY A 92 3.82 -6.10 12.52
C GLY A 92 4.05 -4.81 11.76
N TRP A 93 3.00 -4.17 11.29
CA TRP A 93 3.13 -2.94 10.53
C TRP A 93 2.95 -1.72 11.42
N PRO A 94 3.86 -0.75 11.36
CA PRO A 94 3.56 0.54 11.97
C PRO A 94 2.46 1.22 11.16
N ILE A 95 1.61 1.96 11.82
CA ILE A 95 0.56 2.69 11.14
C ILE A 95 0.71 4.16 11.45
N THR A 96 0.57 4.99 10.43
CA THR A 96 0.65 6.43 10.57
C THR A 96 -0.70 7.02 10.23
N PHE A 97 -1.11 8.02 11.02
CA PHE A 97 -2.39 8.69 10.79
C PHE A 97 -2.12 10.14 10.39
N TYR A 98 -2.90 10.62 9.44
CA TYR A 98 -2.75 11.97 8.92
C TYR A 98 -4.06 12.72 9.08
N SER A 99 -4.00 14.03 9.22
CA SER A 99 -5.20 14.83 9.31
C SER A 99 -5.86 14.94 7.95
N ALA A 100 -7.12 15.36 7.95
CA ALA A 100 -7.83 15.59 6.70
C ALA A 100 -7.11 16.62 5.84
N ASP A 101 -6.58 17.67 6.45
CA ASP A 101 -5.86 18.70 5.70
C ASP A 101 -4.61 18.15 5.07
N GLU A 102 -3.88 17.33 5.80
CA GLU A 102 -2.68 16.72 5.25
C GLU A 102 -3.00 15.84 4.06
N LEU A 103 -4.08 15.10 4.14
CA LEU A 103 -4.45 14.21 3.04
C LEU A 103 -4.96 14.99 1.83
N ARG A 104 -5.70 16.07 2.07
CA ARG A 104 -6.18 16.89 0.95
C ARG A 104 -5.03 17.52 0.20
N ALA A 105 -3.93 17.77 0.88
CA ALA A 105 -2.78 18.40 0.26
C ALA A 105 -1.92 17.45 -0.55
N VAL A 106 -2.19 16.15 -0.52
CA VAL A 106 -1.39 15.19 -1.27
C VAL A 106 -1.63 15.40 -2.77
N PRO A 107 -0.60 15.67 -3.53
CA PRO A 107 -0.78 15.91 -4.96
C PRO A 107 -1.05 14.61 -5.71
N GLY A 108 -1.71 14.72 -6.84
CA GLY A 108 -1.98 13.57 -7.68
C GLY A 108 -3.45 13.41 -7.98
N GLN A 109 -3.75 12.41 -8.78
CA GLN A 109 -5.12 12.13 -9.11
C GLN A 109 -5.54 10.88 -8.38
N PHE A 110 -6.67 10.95 -7.70
CA PHE A 110 -7.14 9.86 -6.89
C PHE A 110 -8.57 9.49 -7.26
N THR A 111 -8.95 8.27 -6.96
CA THR A 111 -10.29 7.79 -7.27
C THR A 111 -11.32 8.56 -6.44
N PRO A 112 -12.31 9.17 -7.04
CA PRO A 112 -13.28 9.94 -6.29
C PRO A 112 -14.11 9.10 -5.35
N SER A 113 -14.52 9.69 -4.23
CA SER A 113 -15.36 8.99 -3.28
C SER A 113 -16.18 10.02 -2.51
N ALA A 114 -17.35 10.35 -3.03
CA ALA A 114 -18.18 11.38 -2.43
C ALA A 114 -18.62 11.03 -1.01
N PHE A 115 -18.93 9.77 -0.78
CA PHE A 115 -19.38 9.38 0.55
C PHE A 115 -18.26 9.60 1.58
N VAL A 116 -17.07 9.20 1.25
CA VAL A 116 -15.95 9.37 2.18
C VAL A 116 -15.69 10.84 2.41
N ALA A 117 -15.79 11.65 1.36
CA ALA A 117 -15.55 13.08 1.51
C ALA A 117 -16.57 13.71 2.43
N SER A 118 -17.82 13.24 2.42
CA SER A 118 -18.83 13.84 3.27
C SER A 118 -18.62 13.49 4.73
N VAL A 119 -18.00 12.35 5.03
CA VAL A 119 -17.78 11.93 6.40
C VAL A 119 -16.46 12.46 6.94
N THR A 120 -15.40 12.39 6.15
CA THR A 120 -14.07 12.72 6.64
C THR A 120 -13.57 14.05 6.15
N GLY A 121 -14.26 14.67 5.20
CA GLY A 121 -13.79 15.91 4.59
C GLY A 121 -12.71 15.67 3.55
N VAL A 122 -12.42 14.43 3.21
CA VAL A 122 -11.37 14.08 2.25
C VAL A 122 -11.88 12.93 1.41
N ASP A 123 -11.78 13.03 0.11
CA ASP A 123 -12.10 11.88 -0.71
C ASP A 123 -10.90 10.93 -0.73
N ASN A 124 -11.19 9.67 -0.85
CA ASN A 124 -10.17 8.65 -1.03
C ASN A 124 -9.04 8.63 0.00
N VAL A 125 -9.42 8.41 1.23
CA VAL A 125 -8.47 8.37 2.34
C VAL A 125 -7.39 7.32 2.09
N CYS A 126 -7.76 6.15 1.57
CA CYS A 126 -6.79 5.07 1.47
C CYS A 126 -5.69 5.36 0.44
N GLU A 127 -6.03 5.89 -0.71
CA GLU A 127 -5.01 6.20 -1.71
C GLU A 127 -4.13 7.35 -1.24
N ARG A 128 -4.75 8.39 -0.69
CA ARG A 128 -3.99 9.56 -0.28
C ARG A 128 -3.05 9.24 0.88
N SER A 129 -3.52 8.45 1.85
CA SER A 129 -2.67 8.12 2.97
C SER A 129 -1.54 7.18 2.56
N ALA A 130 -1.79 6.25 1.65
CA ALA A 130 -0.76 5.37 1.17
C ALA A 130 0.34 6.14 0.44
N VAL A 131 -0.04 7.06 -0.43
CA VAL A 131 0.93 7.85 -1.18
C VAL A 131 1.72 8.74 -0.23
N LYS A 132 1.05 9.39 0.72
CA LYS A 132 1.76 10.27 1.63
C LYS A 132 2.75 9.50 2.50
N ALA A 133 2.34 8.38 3.03
CA ALA A 133 3.20 7.63 3.92
C ALA A 133 4.35 6.95 3.17
N SER A 134 4.13 6.57 1.92
CA SER A 134 5.19 5.92 1.16
C SER A 134 6.20 6.91 0.63
N GLY A 135 5.77 8.14 0.39
CA GLY A 135 6.63 9.11 -0.28
C GLY A 135 6.87 8.73 -1.73
N GLY A 136 6.14 7.78 -2.26
CA GLY A 136 6.34 7.27 -3.61
C GLY A 136 5.09 7.37 -4.46
N MET A 137 4.71 6.27 -5.08
CA MET A 137 3.63 6.32 -6.04
C MET A 137 2.58 5.27 -5.74
N LEU A 138 1.36 5.54 -6.16
CA LEU A 138 0.26 4.59 -6.03
C LEU A 138 0.49 3.45 -7.00
N LEU A 139 0.46 2.24 -6.50
CA LEU A 139 0.64 1.07 -7.32
C LEU A 139 -0.68 0.36 -7.54
N LEU A 140 -1.47 0.18 -6.50
CA LEU A 140 -2.77 -0.47 -6.62
C LEU A 140 -3.82 0.52 -6.13
N PRO A 141 -4.74 0.89 -7.01
CA PRO A 141 -5.75 1.88 -6.65
C PRO A 141 -6.78 1.31 -5.69
N LYS A 142 -7.63 2.15 -5.20
CA LYS A 142 -8.61 1.80 -4.20
C LYS A 142 -9.50 0.66 -4.65
N THR A 143 -9.68 -0.31 -3.78
CA THR A 143 -10.74 -1.29 -3.90
C THR A 143 -11.59 -1.21 -2.65
N ALA A 144 -12.85 -1.52 -2.77
CA ALA A 144 -13.78 -1.40 -1.66
C ALA A 144 -14.58 -2.68 -1.51
N GLY A 145 -14.86 -3.07 -0.29
CA GLY A 145 -15.70 -4.22 -0.01
C GLY A 145 -15.90 -4.36 1.48
N GLY A 146 -17.12 -4.70 1.88
CA GLY A 146 -17.39 -4.94 3.29
C GLY A 146 -17.15 -3.78 4.21
N GLY A 147 -17.24 -2.56 3.70
CA GLY A 147 -17.01 -1.38 4.53
C GLY A 147 -15.54 -1.03 4.69
N VAL A 148 -14.65 -1.70 3.96
CA VAL A 148 -13.22 -1.46 4.03
C VAL A 148 -12.75 -1.03 2.64
N THR A 149 -11.86 -0.02 2.59
CA THR A 149 -11.22 0.36 1.34
C THR A 149 -9.72 0.21 1.54
N LEU A 150 -9.05 -0.30 0.53
CA LEU A 150 -7.61 -0.53 0.57
C LEU A 150 -6.97 -0.04 -0.71
N ALA A 151 -5.77 0.48 -0.57
CA ALA A 151 -4.94 0.87 -1.71
C ALA A 151 -3.49 0.64 -1.34
N LEU A 152 -2.62 0.51 -2.31
CA LEU A 152 -1.22 0.29 -2.04
C LEU A 152 -0.38 1.30 -2.80
N ALA A 153 0.53 1.95 -2.10
CA ALA A 153 1.56 2.76 -2.72
C ALA A 153 2.91 2.16 -2.36
N VAL A 154 3.92 2.47 -3.14
CA VAL A 154 5.25 1.92 -2.88
C VAL A 154 6.23 3.05 -2.67
N ARG A 155 7.17 2.81 -1.77
CA ARG A 155 8.25 3.75 -1.52
C ARG A 155 9.15 3.81 -2.74
N PRO A 156 9.82 4.91 -2.95
CA PRO A 156 10.79 4.97 -4.03
C PRO A 156 11.83 3.88 -3.84
N PHE A 157 12.11 3.16 -4.90
CA PHE A 157 13.06 2.08 -4.80
C PHE A 157 14.04 2.23 -5.94
N ALA A 158 15.25 2.48 -5.64
CA ALA A 158 16.28 2.65 -6.64
C ALA A 158 17.53 2.02 -6.11
N PRO A 159 17.77 0.80 -6.43
CA PRO A 159 18.96 0.14 -5.92
C PRO A 159 20.19 0.89 -6.39
N ASP A 160 21.12 1.02 -5.48
CA ASP A 160 22.32 1.75 -5.81
C ASP A 160 23.43 0.77 -5.93
N TRP A 161 23.70 0.34 -7.12
CA TRP A 161 24.70 -0.66 -7.32
C TRP A 161 26.09 -0.15 -7.05
N ARG A 162 26.23 1.14 -6.96
CA ARG A 162 27.57 1.65 -6.79
C ARG A 162 28.05 1.67 -5.40
N THR A 163 27.17 1.57 -4.46
CA THR A 163 27.62 1.66 -3.11
C THR A 163 28.36 0.47 -2.71
N GLU A 164 28.36 -0.56 -3.48
CA GLU A 164 29.06 -1.66 -3.09
C GLU A 164 30.44 -1.55 -3.38
N GLN A 165 30.93 -0.65 -4.03
CA GLN A 165 32.31 -0.64 -4.32
C GLN A 165 33.11 -0.31 -3.27
#